data_2d2fc6a0e9d93af89696659332ad1722
#
_entry.id   2d2fc6a0e9d93af89696659332ad1722
#
_cell.length_a   1.000
_cell.length_b   1.000
_cell.length_c   1.000
_cell.angle_alpha   90.00
_cell.angle_beta   90.00
_cell.angle_gamma   90.00
#
_symmetry.space_group_name_H-M   'P 1'
#
loop_
_entity.id
_entity.type
_entity.pdbx_description
1 polymer ?
#
loop_
_entity_poly.entity_id
_entity_poly.type
_entity_poly.pdbx_seq_one_letter_code
_entity_poly.pdbx_strand_id
1 'polypeptide(L)'
;GWKSNLIHCIEWDKNTSFFTYSNGWNILSKAKATEVSPGVVHFKTSNDFSPQLGNILTMRDIIRDQVGMFIKESENVFLKNVNMHYMHGLGIVNQYSSNITMDSVMCMPSRTSGRILAASADMMHFSGCKGKITVQNCRFEGAHDDPINIHGTNLRVISKIDDETLLLRFMHGQSYGFTAFHEGDKIAFVLAATMQRINKEYTVL
;
A
#
# COMPACT_ATOMS: atom_id res chain seq x y z
N GLY A 1 -6.88 -24.84 5.07
CA GLY A 1 -5.68 -24.14 5.50
C GLY A 1 -5.31 -23.05 4.50
N TRP A 2 -4.50 -22.08 4.91
CA TRP A 2 -4.02 -21.01 4.05
C TRP A 2 -3.14 -21.55 2.91
N LYS A 3 -3.39 -21.10 1.70
CA LYS A 3 -2.59 -21.44 0.52
C LYS A 3 -2.34 -20.16 -0.26
N SER A 4 -1.09 -19.87 -0.56
CA SER A 4 -0.72 -18.82 -1.50
C SER A 4 0.44 -19.28 -2.36
N ASN A 5 0.36 -18.99 -3.66
CA ASN A 5 1.46 -19.20 -4.61
C ASN A 5 2.36 -17.96 -4.72
N LEU A 6 1.94 -16.85 -4.11
CA LEU A 6 2.57 -15.55 -4.20
C LEU A 6 2.86 -15.03 -2.79
N ILE A 7 3.83 -15.65 -2.12
CA ILE A 7 4.23 -15.27 -0.76
C ILE A 7 5.34 -14.24 -0.82
N HIS A 8 5.17 -13.15 -0.10
CA HIS A 8 6.21 -12.17 0.15
C HIS A 8 6.80 -12.42 1.54
N CYS A 9 8.09 -12.68 1.61
CA CYS A 9 8.80 -12.95 2.84
C CYS A 9 9.67 -11.78 3.26
N ILE A 10 9.51 -11.35 4.51
CA ILE A 10 10.29 -10.28 5.13
C ILE A 10 10.77 -10.79 6.48
N GLU A 11 12.07 -10.71 6.73
CA GLU A 11 12.67 -11.11 8.00
C GLU A 11 12.89 -9.89 8.88
N TRP A 12 12.48 -9.98 10.15
CA TRP A 12 12.79 -9.02 11.19
C TRP A 12 13.88 -9.58 12.10
N ASP A 13 14.98 -8.85 12.18
CA ASP A 13 16.10 -9.21 13.05
C ASP A 13 15.86 -8.69 14.47
N LYS A 14 15.84 -9.61 15.43
CA LYS A 14 15.59 -9.30 16.85
C LYS A 14 16.67 -8.45 17.51
N ASN A 15 17.92 -8.50 17.01
CA ASN A 15 19.04 -7.80 17.62
C ASN A 15 19.15 -6.35 17.13
N THR A 16 18.83 -6.11 15.87
CA THR A 16 18.93 -4.80 15.24
C THR A 16 17.58 -4.08 15.12
N SER A 17 16.47 -4.84 15.23
CA SER A 17 15.10 -4.37 14.96
C SER A 17 14.88 -3.90 13.52
N PHE A 18 15.71 -4.35 12.58
CA PHE A 18 15.57 -4.03 11.17
C PHE A 18 14.81 -5.10 10.42
N PHE A 19 14.09 -4.64 9.39
CA PHE A 19 13.49 -5.51 8.40
C PHE A 19 14.46 -5.73 7.25
N THR A 20 14.58 -6.97 6.82
CA THR A 20 15.39 -7.36 5.67
C THR A 20 14.51 -8.06 4.65
N TYR A 21 14.53 -7.54 3.43
CA TYR A 21 13.90 -8.20 2.29
C TYR A 21 14.83 -9.27 1.77
N SER A 22 14.36 -10.51 1.74
CA SER A 22 15.14 -11.62 1.17
C SER A 22 15.29 -11.44 -0.34
N ASN A 23 16.47 -11.74 -0.86
CA ASN A 23 16.72 -11.80 -2.29
C ASN A 23 15.75 -12.79 -2.94
N GLY A 24 14.81 -12.27 -3.78
CA GLY A 24 13.81 -13.10 -4.44
C GLY A 24 12.55 -13.31 -3.62
N TRP A 25 11.87 -12.27 -3.28
CA TRP A 25 10.51 -12.08 -2.70
C TRP A 25 9.83 -13.33 -2.09
N ASN A 26 10.02 -14.50 -2.67
CA ASN A 26 9.41 -15.75 -2.22
C ASN A 26 10.47 -16.84 -2.05
N ILE A 27 11.22 -16.75 -0.97
CA ILE A 27 12.23 -17.74 -0.57
C ILE A 27 11.64 -19.12 -0.27
N LEU A 28 10.33 -19.21 -0.08
CA LEU A 28 9.60 -20.44 0.20
C LEU A 28 8.82 -20.97 -1.02
N SER A 29 9.01 -20.40 -2.23
CA SER A 29 8.22 -20.73 -3.43
C SER A 29 8.23 -22.20 -3.81
N LYS A 30 9.29 -22.93 -3.49
CA LYS A 30 9.45 -24.35 -3.74
C LYS A 30 9.55 -25.18 -2.46
N ALA A 31 9.29 -24.56 -1.30
CA ALA A 31 9.37 -25.25 -0.03
C ALA A 31 8.20 -26.23 0.16
N LYS A 32 8.49 -27.39 0.68
CA LYS A 32 7.47 -28.31 1.19
C LYS A 32 7.17 -27.95 2.63
N ALA A 33 5.95 -27.51 2.91
CA ALA A 33 5.46 -27.21 4.26
C ALA A 33 4.78 -28.44 4.85
N THR A 34 5.07 -28.75 6.10
CA THR A 34 4.41 -29.82 6.87
C THR A 34 4.13 -29.30 8.28
N GLU A 35 2.88 -29.32 8.71
CA GLU A 35 2.54 -29.04 10.09
C GLU A 35 2.92 -30.27 10.95
N VAL A 36 3.87 -30.10 11.84
CA VAL A 36 4.42 -31.18 12.68
C VAL A 36 3.75 -31.26 14.04
N SER A 37 3.18 -30.16 14.51
CA SER A 37 2.29 -30.07 15.65
C SER A 37 1.44 -28.79 15.52
N PRO A 38 0.35 -28.61 16.29
CA PRO A 38 -0.50 -27.43 16.19
C PRO A 38 0.30 -26.13 16.26
N GLY A 39 0.23 -25.32 15.18
CA GLY A 39 0.96 -24.06 15.08
C GLY A 39 2.47 -24.16 14.78
N VAL A 40 3.01 -25.36 14.57
CA VAL A 40 4.42 -25.57 14.22
C VAL A 40 4.53 -26.13 12.82
N VAL A 41 5.11 -25.36 11.91
CA VAL A 41 5.28 -25.75 10.51
C VAL A 41 6.75 -25.94 10.17
N HIS A 42 7.07 -27.10 9.63
CA HIS A 42 8.39 -27.41 9.10
C HIS A 42 8.42 -27.12 7.59
N PHE A 43 9.34 -26.25 7.17
CA PHE A 43 9.60 -25.96 5.77
C PHE A 43 10.88 -26.66 5.33
N LYS A 44 10.78 -27.54 4.34
CA LYS A 44 11.92 -28.10 3.65
C LYS A 44 12.16 -27.30 2.36
N THR A 45 13.21 -26.49 2.33
CA THR A 45 13.61 -25.67 1.18
C THR A 45 14.65 -26.37 0.32
N SER A 46 14.72 -26.01 -0.96
CA SER A 46 15.74 -26.46 -1.91
C SER A 46 16.86 -25.44 -2.13
N ASN A 47 16.79 -24.32 -1.46
CA ASN A 47 17.74 -23.20 -1.53
C ASN A 47 18.48 -23.06 -0.19
N ASP A 48 19.62 -22.38 -0.22
CA ASP A 48 20.48 -22.12 0.95
C ASP A 48 19.88 -21.05 1.90
N PHE A 49 18.55 -20.91 1.92
CA PHE A 49 17.89 -20.01 2.84
C PHE A 49 17.97 -20.54 4.27
N SER A 50 18.72 -19.86 5.08
CA SER A 50 18.89 -20.15 6.50
C SER A 50 18.57 -18.89 7.32
N PRO A 51 17.34 -18.73 7.79
CA PRO A 51 17.00 -17.62 8.66
C PRO A 51 17.76 -17.72 9.99
N GLN A 52 18.10 -16.59 10.58
CA GLN A 52 18.76 -16.57 11.87
C GLN A 52 17.79 -16.98 12.98
N LEU A 53 18.22 -17.89 13.85
CA LEU A 53 17.38 -18.35 14.96
C LEU A 53 16.97 -17.21 15.88
N GLY A 54 15.67 -17.13 16.13
CA GLY A 54 15.04 -16.11 16.96
C GLY A 54 14.59 -14.86 16.18
N ASN A 55 14.89 -14.77 14.90
CA ASN A 55 14.29 -13.77 14.04
C ASN A 55 12.83 -14.11 13.72
N ILE A 56 12.06 -13.14 13.28
CA ILE A 56 10.67 -13.32 12.87
C ILE A 56 10.60 -13.26 11.36
N LEU A 57 10.12 -14.33 10.73
CA LEU A 57 9.84 -14.38 9.31
C LEU A 57 8.36 -14.10 9.08
N THR A 58 8.04 -12.94 8.52
CA THR A 58 6.68 -12.64 8.07
C THR A 58 6.49 -13.20 6.66
N MET A 59 5.48 -14.05 6.52
CA MET A 59 5.04 -14.58 5.23
C MET A 59 3.67 -14.00 4.95
N ARG A 60 3.54 -13.16 3.93
CA ARG A 60 2.28 -12.54 3.55
C ARG A 60 1.90 -12.82 2.11
N ASP A 61 0.61 -12.86 1.84
CA ASP A 61 0.11 -12.80 0.46
C ASP A 61 0.37 -11.40 -0.11
N ILE A 62 0.63 -11.33 -1.41
CA ILE A 62 0.76 -10.05 -2.11
C ILE A 62 -0.60 -9.39 -2.38
N ILE A 63 -1.70 -10.13 -2.24
CA ILE A 63 -3.05 -9.60 -2.42
C ILE A 63 -3.40 -8.70 -1.25
N ARG A 64 -3.84 -7.50 -1.56
CA ARG A 64 -4.21 -6.45 -0.60
C ARG A 64 -5.72 -6.22 -0.67
N ASP A 65 -6.49 -7.26 -0.39
CA ASP A 65 -7.95 -7.29 -0.51
C ASP A 65 -8.70 -6.59 0.64
N GLN A 66 -8.00 -6.26 1.70
CA GLN A 66 -8.55 -5.57 2.86
C GLN A 66 -7.73 -4.31 3.18
N VAL A 67 -8.42 -3.27 3.65
CA VAL A 67 -7.79 -2.05 4.19
C VAL A 67 -8.21 -1.84 5.64
N GLY A 68 -7.37 -1.15 6.41
CA GLY A 68 -7.71 -0.84 7.80
C GLY A 68 -8.86 0.16 7.92
N MET A 69 -8.85 1.18 7.08
CA MET A 69 -9.90 2.20 6.95
C MET A 69 -9.94 2.70 5.51
N PHE A 70 -11.15 2.88 4.95
CA PHE A 70 -11.33 3.43 3.62
C PHE A 70 -12.18 4.70 3.65
N ILE A 71 -11.60 5.79 3.20
CA ILE A 71 -12.22 7.12 3.11
C ILE A 71 -12.23 7.51 1.64
N LYS A 72 -13.42 7.62 1.06
CA LYS A 72 -13.59 7.86 -0.37
C LYS A 72 -14.50 9.05 -0.61
N GLU A 73 -14.13 9.91 -1.58
CA GLU A 73 -14.97 11.01 -2.07
C GLU A 73 -15.56 11.86 -0.94
N SER A 74 -14.73 12.14 0.08
CA SER A 74 -15.14 12.85 1.30
C SER A 74 -14.42 14.20 1.40
N GLU A 75 -15.07 15.17 2.01
CA GLU A 75 -14.50 16.51 2.22
C GLU A 75 -14.33 16.84 3.69
N ASN A 76 -13.30 17.63 4.01
CA ASN A 76 -13.02 18.12 5.35
C ASN A 76 -12.92 16.99 6.38
N VAL A 77 -12.16 15.94 6.01
CA VAL A 77 -11.95 14.74 6.83
C VAL A 77 -11.03 15.08 8.00
N PHE A 78 -11.44 14.71 9.21
CA PHE A 78 -10.65 14.91 10.41
C PHE A 78 -10.63 13.64 11.27
N LEU A 79 -9.44 13.02 11.37
CA LEU A 79 -9.19 11.91 12.29
C LEU A 79 -8.29 12.40 13.42
N LYS A 80 -8.73 12.17 14.67
CA LYS A 80 -7.98 12.56 15.84
C LYS A 80 -7.96 11.45 16.89
N ASN A 81 -6.79 11.23 17.51
CA ASN A 81 -6.60 10.26 18.58
C ASN A 81 -7.03 8.83 18.18
N VAL A 82 -6.66 8.41 16.98
CA VAL A 82 -6.97 7.07 16.45
C VAL A 82 -5.76 6.15 16.60
N ASN A 83 -5.98 4.93 17.12
CA ASN A 83 -4.96 3.90 17.19
C ASN A 83 -5.29 2.75 16.23
N MET A 84 -4.39 2.49 15.28
CA MET A 84 -4.48 1.42 14.30
C MET A 84 -3.37 0.41 14.59
N HIS A 85 -3.71 -0.67 15.29
CA HIS A 85 -2.71 -1.61 15.80
C HIS A 85 -2.35 -2.72 14.80
N TYR A 86 -3.28 -3.08 13.93
CA TYR A 86 -3.05 -4.04 12.85
C TYR A 86 -4.03 -3.81 11.70
N MET A 87 -3.46 -3.71 10.50
CA MET A 87 -4.20 -3.50 9.27
C MET A 87 -3.76 -4.55 8.26
N HIS A 88 -4.72 -5.32 7.74
CA HIS A 88 -4.42 -6.33 6.72
C HIS A 88 -4.32 -5.66 5.35
N GLY A 89 -3.15 -5.65 4.74
CA GLY A 89 -2.91 -4.94 3.49
C GLY A 89 -2.55 -3.47 3.71
N LEU A 90 -3.24 -2.56 3.02
CA LEU A 90 -3.11 -1.12 3.21
C LEU A 90 -3.75 -0.69 4.53
N GLY A 91 -3.21 0.37 5.11
CA GLY A 91 -3.71 0.96 6.36
C GLY A 91 -4.92 1.86 6.17
N ILE A 92 -4.73 3.17 6.31
CA ILE A 92 -5.77 4.18 6.10
C ILE A 92 -5.67 4.68 4.66
N VAL A 93 -6.63 4.31 3.83
CA VAL A 93 -6.70 4.70 2.41
C VAL A 93 -7.67 5.86 2.26
N ASN A 94 -7.16 6.98 1.74
CA ASN A 94 -7.94 8.14 1.33
C ASN A 94 -7.93 8.22 -0.19
N GLN A 95 -9.10 8.16 -0.81
CA GLN A 95 -9.23 8.18 -2.25
C GLN A 95 -10.20 9.28 -2.69
N TYR A 96 -9.73 10.16 -3.59
CA TYR A 96 -10.52 11.29 -4.14
C TYR A 96 -11.20 12.15 -3.08
N SER A 97 -10.59 12.27 -1.91
CA SER A 97 -11.06 13.09 -0.80
C SER A 97 -10.29 14.41 -0.74
N SER A 98 -10.82 15.40 -0.06
CA SER A 98 -10.22 16.74 0.04
C SER A 98 -10.14 17.27 1.48
N ASN A 99 -9.13 18.11 1.73
CA ASN A 99 -8.91 18.75 3.03
C ASN A 99 -8.88 17.74 4.18
N ILE A 100 -7.83 16.92 4.22
CA ILE A 100 -7.71 15.80 5.14
C ILE A 100 -6.74 16.16 6.27
N THR A 101 -7.15 15.95 7.50
CA THR A 101 -6.30 16.12 8.68
C THR A 101 -6.25 14.84 9.49
N MET A 102 -5.04 14.32 9.68
CA MET A 102 -4.70 13.23 10.57
C MET A 102 -3.92 13.81 11.76
N ASP A 103 -4.53 13.86 12.93
CA ASP A 103 -3.91 14.39 14.14
C ASP A 103 -3.86 13.32 15.23
N SER A 104 -2.67 13.04 15.73
CA SER A 104 -2.46 12.02 16.77
C SER A 104 -3.00 10.64 16.34
N VAL A 105 -2.74 10.26 15.08
CA VAL A 105 -3.05 8.92 14.57
C VAL A 105 -1.83 8.03 14.72
N MET A 106 -1.99 6.94 15.48
CA MET A 106 -0.92 5.99 15.80
C MET A 106 -1.11 4.72 14.99
N CYS A 107 -0.28 4.49 13.97
CA CYS A 107 -0.21 3.24 13.21
C CYS A 107 0.96 2.42 13.71
N MET A 108 0.75 1.61 14.74
CA MET A 108 1.80 0.84 15.38
C MET A 108 1.25 -0.43 16.04
N PRO A 109 2.04 -1.51 16.14
CA PRO A 109 1.60 -2.73 16.81
C PRO A 109 1.21 -2.45 18.27
N SER A 110 0.17 -3.14 18.75
CA SER A 110 -0.12 -3.10 20.19
C SER A 110 1.03 -3.72 20.99
N ARG A 111 1.48 -3.05 22.01
CA ARG A 111 2.60 -3.49 22.87
C ARG A 111 2.34 -4.84 23.55
N THR A 112 1.08 -5.22 23.73
CA THR A 112 0.68 -6.47 24.38
C THR A 112 0.45 -7.61 23.40
N SER A 113 0.46 -7.35 22.09
CA SER A 113 0.14 -8.36 21.07
C SER A 113 1.32 -9.25 20.67
N GLY A 114 2.55 -8.84 20.97
CA GLY A 114 3.76 -9.48 20.46
C GLY A 114 3.98 -9.31 18.95
N ARG A 115 3.13 -8.51 18.25
CA ARG A 115 3.28 -8.23 16.83
C ARG A 115 4.38 -7.21 16.58
N ILE A 116 5.08 -7.38 15.47
CA ILE A 116 6.09 -6.44 14.96
C ILE A 116 5.55 -5.60 13.79
N LEU A 117 4.37 -5.96 13.28
CA LEU A 117 3.77 -5.43 12.07
C LEU A 117 2.44 -4.73 12.38
N ALA A 118 2.27 -3.49 11.92
CA ALA A 118 1.00 -2.76 11.96
C ALA A 118 0.28 -2.75 10.60
N ALA A 119 1.00 -2.71 9.49
CA ALA A 119 0.43 -2.83 8.14
C ALA A 119 1.36 -3.64 7.24
N SER A 120 0.79 -4.47 6.39
CA SER A 120 1.56 -5.24 5.41
C SER A 120 1.83 -4.49 4.11
N ALA A 121 1.31 -3.26 3.99
CA ALA A 121 1.53 -2.31 2.92
C ALA A 121 1.60 -0.89 3.51
N ASP A 122 1.30 0.16 2.73
CA ASP A 122 1.36 1.55 3.19
C ASP A 122 0.43 1.78 4.39
N MET A 123 0.91 2.53 5.38
CA MET A 123 0.12 2.83 6.58
C MET A 123 -0.90 3.94 6.35
N MET A 124 -0.51 5.02 5.67
CA MET A 124 -1.40 6.06 5.18
C MET A 124 -1.22 6.24 3.68
N HIS A 125 -2.30 6.09 2.94
CA HIS A 125 -2.30 6.14 1.48
C HIS A 125 -3.30 7.16 0.98
N PHE A 126 -2.82 8.16 0.23
CA PHE A 126 -3.63 9.25 -0.33
C PHE A 126 -3.55 9.19 -1.85
N SER A 127 -4.63 8.75 -2.48
CA SER A 127 -4.71 8.57 -3.93
C SER A 127 -5.69 9.57 -4.54
N GLY A 128 -5.22 10.45 -5.42
CA GLY A 128 -6.05 11.43 -6.11
C GLY A 128 -6.73 12.46 -5.19
N CYS A 129 -6.20 12.66 -3.99
CA CYS A 129 -6.75 13.62 -3.04
C CYS A 129 -6.43 15.06 -3.44
N LYS A 130 -7.29 16.00 -3.01
CA LYS A 130 -7.20 17.43 -3.34
C LYS A 130 -7.11 18.30 -2.08
N GLY A 131 -6.79 19.57 -2.28
CA GLY A 131 -6.71 20.54 -1.19
C GLY A 131 -5.53 20.29 -0.24
N LYS A 132 -5.73 20.53 1.04
CA LYS A 132 -4.67 20.41 2.05
C LYS A 132 -4.70 19.03 2.72
N ILE A 133 -3.56 18.34 2.71
CA ILE A 133 -3.34 17.13 3.51
C ILE A 133 -2.43 17.52 4.67
N THR A 134 -2.90 17.31 5.90
CA THR A 134 -2.14 17.57 7.13
C THR A 134 -1.99 16.26 7.90
N VAL A 135 -0.74 15.88 8.19
CA VAL A 135 -0.41 14.74 9.06
C VAL A 135 0.46 15.31 10.19
N GLN A 136 -0.07 15.33 11.41
CA GLN A 136 0.62 15.91 12.55
C GLN A 136 0.47 15.06 13.81
N ASN A 137 1.49 15.09 14.66
CA ASN A 137 1.51 14.34 15.92
C ASN A 137 1.31 12.83 15.75
N CYS A 138 1.51 12.31 14.54
CA CYS A 138 1.31 10.90 14.20
C CYS A 138 2.57 10.07 14.47
N ARG A 139 2.38 8.76 14.65
CA ARG A 139 3.48 7.81 14.82
C ARG A 139 3.25 6.57 13.98
N PHE A 140 4.31 6.10 13.33
CA PHE A 140 4.30 4.94 12.44
C PHE A 140 5.38 3.96 12.88
N GLU A 141 5.00 2.70 13.14
CA GLU A 141 5.92 1.61 13.47
C GLU A 141 5.46 0.31 12.81
N GLY A 142 6.41 -0.49 12.34
CA GLY A 142 6.11 -1.80 11.75
C GLY A 142 5.38 -1.72 10.40
N ALA A 143 5.83 -0.85 9.51
CA ALA A 143 5.40 -0.84 8.11
C ALA A 143 6.25 -1.81 7.29
N HIS A 144 5.62 -2.54 6.37
CA HIS A 144 6.31 -3.32 5.35
C HIS A 144 6.39 -2.61 3.99
N ASP A 145 5.86 -1.40 3.92
CA ASP A 145 5.92 -0.50 2.77
C ASP A 145 5.97 0.95 3.30
N ASP A 146 5.47 1.93 2.58
CA ASP A 146 5.58 3.32 2.97
C ASP A 146 4.77 3.66 4.24
N PRO A 147 5.32 4.42 5.20
CA PRO A 147 4.53 4.97 6.28
C PRO A 147 3.49 5.98 5.78
N ILE A 148 3.82 6.77 4.77
CA ILE A 148 2.92 7.70 4.08
C ILE A 148 3.21 7.67 2.58
N ASN A 149 2.17 7.42 1.78
CA ASN A 149 2.21 7.48 0.32
C ASN A 149 1.17 8.47 -0.18
N ILE A 150 1.59 9.46 -0.97
CA ILE A 150 0.69 10.48 -1.54
C ILE A 150 0.95 10.56 -3.03
N HIS A 151 -0.07 10.25 -3.84
CA HIS A 151 0.08 10.25 -5.29
C HIS A 151 -1.23 10.56 -6.02
N GLY A 152 -1.09 10.99 -7.28
CA GLY A 152 -2.19 11.04 -8.23
C GLY A 152 -2.34 9.72 -8.97
N THR A 153 -3.40 9.61 -9.78
CA THR A 153 -3.59 8.50 -10.71
C THR A 153 -3.34 8.97 -12.13
N ASN A 154 -2.34 8.38 -12.77
CA ASN A 154 -2.04 8.65 -14.17
C ASN A 154 -2.74 7.62 -15.06
N LEU A 155 -3.47 8.10 -16.06
CA LEU A 155 -4.08 7.28 -17.10
C LEU A 155 -3.30 7.44 -18.40
N ARG A 156 -3.28 6.39 -19.22
CA ARG A 156 -2.68 6.44 -20.53
C ARG A 156 -3.72 6.86 -21.56
N VAL A 157 -3.39 7.85 -22.37
CA VAL A 157 -4.15 8.17 -23.60
C VAL A 157 -3.90 7.05 -24.60
N ILE A 158 -4.97 6.37 -25.01
CA ILE A 158 -4.92 5.28 -25.99
C ILE A 158 -5.18 5.82 -27.40
N SER A 159 -6.20 6.68 -27.53
CA SER A 159 -6.52 7.33 -28.80
C SER A 159 -7.27 8.63 -28.58
N LYS A 160 -7.19 9.50 -29.57
CA LYS A 160 -8.07 10.64 -29.72
C LYS A 160 -9.27 10.19 -30.57
N ILE A 161 -10.48 10.35 -30.07
CA ILE A 161 -11.70 10.00 -30.80
C ILE A 161 -12.14 11.20 -31.66
N ASP A 162 -12.17 12.38 -31.04
CA ASP A 162 -12.46 13.65 -31.69
C ASP A 162 -11.71 14.79 -30.96
N ASP A 163 -12.06 16.06 -31.21
CA ASP A 163 -11.35 17.20 -30.64
C ASP A 163 -11.60 17.40 -29.15
N GLU A 164 -12.63 16.80 -28.58
CA GLU A 164 -13.03 16.94 -27.19
C GLU A 164 -12.99 15.60 -26.44
N THR A 165 -12.81 14.48 -27.14
CA THR A 165 -12.94 13.14 -26.57
C THR A 165 -11.67 12.31 -26.70
N LEU A 166 -11.21 11.77 -25.59
CA LEU A 166 -10.06 10.86 -25.51
C LEU A 166 -10.46 9.51 -24.91
N LEU A 167 -9.94 8.44 -25.49
CA LEU A 167 -9.98 7.12 -24.84
C LEU A 167 -8.80 6.98 -23.88
N LEU A 168 -9.09 6.75 -22.61
CA LEU A 168 -8.09 6.60 -21.55
C LEU A 168 -8.10 5.18 -20.99
N ARG A 169 -6.98 4.76 -20.44
CA ARG A 169 -6.81 3.44 -19.79
C ARG A 169 -6.13 3.59 -18.44
N PHE A 170 -6.68 2.92 -17.45
CA PHE A 170 -5.98 2.62 -16.20
C PHE A 170 -4.79 1.69 -16.48
N MET A 171 -3.63 2.02 -15.94
CA MET A 171 -2.39 1.28 -16.21
C MET A 171 -1.93 0.44 -15.04
N HIS A 172 -2.48 0.66 -13.86
CA HIS A 172 -2.11 -0.08 -12.66
C HIS A 172 -3.14 -1.16 -12.35
N GLY A 173 -2.68 -2.40 -12.15
CA GLY A 173 -3.55 -3.57 -11.97
C GLY A 173 -4.40 -3.55 -10.69
N GLN A 174 -4.11 -2.67 -9.73
CA GLN A 174 -4.85 -2.49 -8.49
C GLN A 174 -5.55 -1.12 -8.38
N SER A 175 -5.50 -0.30 -9.43
CA SER A 175 -6.09 1.05 -9.45
C SER A 175 -6.90 1.23 -10.72
N TYR A 176 -8.15 0.76 -10.71
CA TYR A 176 -9.09 0.85 -11.83
C TYR A 176 -10.54 0.81 -11.33
N GLY A 177 -11.48 1.11 -12.23
CA GLY A 177 -12.90 0.93 -11.96
C GLY A 177 -13.55 2.05 -11.12
N PHE A 178 -12.93 3.22 -11.07
CA PHE A 178 -13.47 4.42 -10.43
C PHE A 178 -13.47 5.61 -11.38
N THR A 179 -14.25 6.66 -11.09
CA THR A 179 -14.25 7.91 -11.84
C THR A 179 -12.95 8.66 -11.55
N ALA A 180 -12.03 8.68 -12.53
CA ALA A 180 -10.72 9.30 -12.36
C ALA A 180 -10.75 10.83 -12.46
N PHE A 181 -11.69 11.36 -13.22
CA PHE A 181 -11.85 12.80 -13.45
C PHE A 181 -13.32 13.17 -13.34
N HIS A 182 -13.58 14.39 -12.86
CA HIS A 182 -14.91 14.97 -12.75
C HIS A 182 -14.98 16.23 -13.58
N GLU A 183 -16.19 16.62 -13.97
CA GLU A 183 -16.44 17.88 -14.66
C GLU A 183 -15.78 19.06 -13.91
N GLY A 184 -15.09 19.90 -14.65
CA GLY A 184 -14.35 21.02 -14.09
C GLY A 184 -12.92 20.73 -13.63
N ASP A 185 -12.51 19.45 -13.57
CA ASP A 185 -11.13 19.10 -13.21
C ASP A 185 -10.14 19.67 -14.24
N LYS A 186 -9.00 20.12 -13.74
CA LYS A 186 -7.87 20.54 -14.57
C LYS A 186 -6.94 19.37 -14.78
N ILE A 187 -6.68 19.05 -16.03
CA ILE A 187 -5.78 17.96 -16.42
C ILE A 187 -4.64 18.51 -17.27
N ALA A 188 -3.51 17.84 -17.19
CA ALA A 188 -2.35 18.09 -18.03
C ALA A 188 -1.81 16.76 -18.56
N PHE A 189 -1.25 16.79 -19.76
CA PHE A 189 -0.61 15.62 -20.35
C PHE A 189 0.88 15.61 -20.03
N VAL A 190 1.42 14.41 -19.85
CA VAL A 190 2.85 14.18 -19.69
C VAL A 190 3.33 13.17 -20.73
N LEU A 191 4.53 13.34 -21.22
CA LEU A 191 5.20 12.38 -22.08
C LEU A 191 5.64 11.18 -21.25
N ALA A 192 5.09 10.00 -21.51
CA ALA A 192 5.35 8.81 -20.69
C ALA A 192 6.84 8.42 -20.63
N ALA A 193 7.61 8.68 -21.69
CA ALA A 193 9.02 8.33 -21.77
C ALA A 193 9.92 9.24 -20.91
N THR A 194 9.56 10.48 -20.71
CA THR A 194 10.40 11.50 -20.05
C THR A 194 9.78 12.12 -18.82
N MET A 195 8.48 11.84 -18.56
CA MET A 195 7.65 12.50 -17.55
C MET A 195 7.55 14.03 -17.73
N GLN A 196 7.95 14.53 -18.90
CA GLN A 196 7.87 15.95 -19.21
C GLN A 196 6.40 16.37 -19.39
N ARG A 197 5.98 17.36 -18.63
CA ARG A 197 4.65 17.96 -18.74
C ARG A 197 4.53 18.77 -20.03
N ILE A 198 3.46 18.58 -20.77
CA ILE A 198 3.05 19.44 -21.86
C ILE A 198 2.41 20.69 -21.25
N ASN A 199 2.95 21.88 -21.58
CA ASN A 199 2.58 23.16 -20.95
C ASN A 199 1.20 23.70 -21.36
N LYS A 200 0.20 22.82 -21.44
CA LYS A 200 -1.20 23.20 -21.66
C LYS A 200 -2.07 22.45 -20.68
N GLU A 201 -2.96 23.16 -20.04
CA GLU A 201 -3.99 22.58 -19.19
C GLU A 201 -5.32 22.53 -19.94
N TYR A 202 -6.09 21.52 -19.66
CA TYR A 202 -7.41 21.31 -20.22
C TYR A 202 -8.41 21.17 -19.07
N THR A 203 -9.66 21.50 -19.35
CA THR A 203 -10.75 21.29 -18.38
C THR A 203 -11.56 20.10 -18.84
N VAL A 204 -11.90 19.21 -17.92
CA VAL A 204 -12.84 18.10 -18.15
C VAL A 204 -14.24 18.67 -18.28
N LEU A 205 -14.95 18.30 -19.37
CA LEU A 205 -16.32 18.68 -19.65
C LEU A 205 -17.31 17.72 -19.02
#